data_4b08b34dd87583f5a635504e7460c606
#
_entry.id   4b08b34dd87583f5a635504e7460c606
#
_cell.length_a   1.000
_cell.length_b   1.000
_cell.length_c   1.000
_cell.angle_alpha   90.00
_cell.angle_beta   90.00
_cell.angle_gamma   90.00
#
_symmetry.space_group_name_H-M   'P 1'
#
loop_
_entity.id
_entity.type
_entity.pdbx_description
1 polymer ?
#
loop_
_entity_poly.entity_id
_entity_poly.type
_entity_poly.pdbx_seq_one_letter_code
_entity_poly.pdbx_strand_id
1 'polypeptide(L)'
;MALPSDFRQYGKAAELLFTGDFMEADEGYRLGFLNHLVEETELEPKTMEIARKIAAGPPIAIRLSKLMLYKGLEFDLETALKMAAAAETITLTSYDHGEGTQAIRESRKPLYEGR
;
A
#
# COMPACT_ATOMS: atom_id res chain seq x y z
N MET A 1 -14.68 -21.25 14.76
CA MET A 1 -13.31 -20.68 14.64
C MET A 1 -13.23 -19.97 13.31
N ALA A 2 -13.10 -18.65 13.26
CA ALA A 2 -12.94 -17.93 12.00
C ALA A 2 -11.52 -18.17 11.49
N LEU A 3 -11.39 -18.65 10.24
CA LEU A 3 -10.08 -18.74 9.60
C LEU A 3 -9.54 -17.33 9.38
N PRO A 4 -8.20 -17.11 9.46
CA PRO A 4 -7.58 -15.85 9.08
C PRO A 4 -8.05 -15.41 7.69
N SER A 5 -8.14 -14.09 7.45
CA SER A 5 -8.61 -13.50 6.19
C SER A 5 -7.87 -14.08 4.97
N ASP A 6 -6.57 -14.32 5.14
CA ASP A 6 -5.67 -14.84 4.11
C ASP A 6 -6.10 -16.22 3.58
N PHE A 7 -6.52 -17.12 4.46
CA PHE A 7 -7.01 -18.45 4.06
C PHE A 7 -8.31 -18.39 3.27
N ARG A 8 -9.19 -17.43 3.54
CA ARG A 8 -10.43 -17.24 2.77
C ARG A 8 -10.13 -16.72 1.37
N GLN A 9 -9.17 -15.83 1.22
CA GLN A 9 -8.74 -15.33 -0.09
C GLN A 9 -8.05 -16.42 -0.91
N TYR A 10 -7.19 -17.24 -0.30
CA TYR A 10 -6.57 -18.38 -0.96
C TYR A 10 -7.59 -19.41 -1.44
N GLY A 11 -8.56 -19.77 -0.60
CA GLY A 11 -9.62 -20.71 -0.96
C GLY A 11 -10.45 -20.22 -2.14
N LYS A 12 -10.86 -18.94 -2.13
CA LYS A 12 -11.63 -18.36 -3.24
C LYS A 12 -10.81 -18.21 -4.51
N ALA A 13 -9.53 -17.82 -4.38
CA ALA A 13 -8.63 -17.76 -5.53
C ALA A 13 -8.45 -19.14 -6.18
N ALA A 14 -8.27 -20.20 -5.38
CA ALA A 14 -8.17 -21.58 -5.88
C ALA A 14 -9.45 -22.02 -6.58
N GLU A 15 -10.63 -21.75 -5.99
CA GLU A 15 -11.93 -22.05 -6.60
C GLU A 15 -12.04 -21.39 -7.98
N LEU A 16 -11.82 -20.07 -8.08
CA LEU A 16 -11.92 -19.34 -9.35
C LEU A 16 -10.92 -19.86 -10.40
N LEU A 17 -9.67 -20.13 -9.98
CA LEU A 17 -8.64 -20.63 -10.88
C LEU A 17 -8.93 -22.04 -11.39
N PHE A 18 -9.55 -22.90 -10.57
CA PHE A 18 -9.83 -24.29 -10.94
C PHE A 18 -11.13 -24.45 -11.70
N THR A 19 -12.14 -23.62 -11.42
CA THR A 19 -13.44 -23.68 -12.12
C THR A 19 -13.47 -22.84 -13.38
N GLY A 20 -12.70 -21.75 -13.43
CA GLY A 20 -12.77 -20.74 -14.48
C GLY A 20 -13.98 -19.81 -14.33
N ASP A 21 -14.63 -19.79 -13.16
CA ASP A 21 -15.77 -18.94 -12.88
C ASP A 21 -15.37 -17.47 -12.75
N PHE A 22 -16.32 -16.58 -13.00
CA PHE A 22 -16.14 -15.14 -12.77
C PHE A 22 -16.58 -14.78 -11.35
N MET A 23 -15.93 -13.75 -10.81
CA MET A 23 -16.30 -13.16 -9.53
C MET A 23 -16.89 -11.77 -9.77
N GLU A 24 -18.06 -11.53 -9.18
CA GLU A 24 -18.69 -10.20 -9.21
C GLU A 24 -17.91 -9.19 -8.39
N ALA A 25 -17.98 -7.93 -8.79
CA ALA A 25 -17.20 -6.85 -8.16
C ALA A 25 -17.53 -6.65 -6.67
N ASP A 26 -18.80 -6.80 -6.30
CA ASP A 26 -19.26 -6.75 -4.90
C ASP A 26 -18.63 -7.85 -4.04
N GLU A 27 -18.53 -9.06 -4.57
CA GLU A 27 -17.88 -10.16 -3.88
C GLU A 27 -16.38 -9.90 -3.74
N GLY A 28 -15.74 -9.41 -4.80
CA GLY A 28 -14.33 -9.03 -4.80
C GLY A 28 -14.01 -7.93 -3.77
N TYR A 29 -14.88 -6.94 -3.65
CA TYR A 29 -14.77 -5.89 -2.64
C TYR A 29 -14.96 -6.44 -1.22
N ARG A 30 -16.00 -7.23 -1.00
CA ARG A 30 -16.29 -7.86 0.30
C ARG A 30 -15.17 -8.79 0.78
N LEU A 31 -14.49 -9.47 -0.12
CA LEU A 31 -13.38 -10.37 0.17
C LEU A 31 -12.02 -9.65 0.27
N GLY A 32 -11.96 -8.36 -0.09
CA GLY A 32 -10.73 -7.57 -0.04
C GLY A 32 -9.80 -7.75 -1.25
N PHE A 33 -10.28 -8.32 -2.35
CA PHE A 33 -9.56 -8.32 -3.63
C PHE A 33 -9.54 -6.94 -4.28
N LEU A 34 -10.59 -6.15 -4.04
CA LEU A 34 -10.71 -4.77 -4.48
C LEU A 34 -10.64 -3.82 -3.30
N ASN A 35 -9.83 -2.78 -3.39
CA ASN A 35 -9.72 -1.75 -2.35
C ASN A 35 -10.91 -0.78 -2.36
N HIS A 36 -11.51 -0.57 -3.52
CA HIS A 36 -12.64 0.32 -3.74
C HIS A 36 -13.60 -0.29 -4.74
N LEU A 37 -14.88 -0.06 -4.53
CA LEU A 37 -15.96 -0.36 -5.47
C LEU A 37 -16.67 0.95 -5.75
N VAL A 38 -16.74 1.34 -7.01
CA VAL A 38 -17.31 2.59 -7.48
C VAL A 38 -18.06 2.37 -8.80
N GLU A 39 -18.94 3.28 -9.17
CA GLU A 39 -19.56 3.28 -10.50
C GLU A 39 -18.50 3.51 -11.58
N GLU A 40 -18.76 3.04 -12.80
CA GLU A 40 -17.82 3.13 -13.93
C GLU A 40 -17.36 4.58 -14.19
N THR A 41 -18.29 5.54 -14.08
CA THR A 41 -18.01 6.97 -14.27
C THR A 41 -17.09 7.56 -13.20
N GLU A 42 -17.01 6.93 -12.02
CA GLU A 42 -16.19 7.37 -10.89
C GLU A 42 -14.85 6.63 -10.82
N LEU A 43 -14.60 5.64 -11.68
CA LEU A 43 -13.38 4.84 -11.64
C LEU A 43 -12.12 5.69 -11.88
N GLU A 44 -12.11 6.48 -12.95
CA GLU A 44 -10.98 7.37 -13.26
C GLU A 44 -10.81 8.48 -12.20
N PRO A 45 -11.84 9.24 -11.81
CA PRO A 45 -11.76 10.21 -10.73
C PRO A 45 -11.18 9.63 -9.45
N LYS A 46 -11.65 8.46 -9.01
CA LYS A 46 -11.18 7.80 -7.78
C LYS A 46 -9.73 7.32 -7.90
N THR A 47 -9.38 6.75 -9.02
CA THR A 47 -8.00 6.32 -9.30
C THR A 47 -7.04 7.52 -9.26
N MET A 48 -7.41 8.62 -9.90
CA MET A 48 -6.60 9.84 -9.93
C MET A 48 -6.52 10.54 -8.56
N GLU A 49 -7.56 10.47 -7.75
CA GLU A 49 -7.53 10.95 -6.35
C GLU A 49 -6.42 10.23 -5.57
N ILE A 50 -6.40 8.90 -5.63
CA ILE A 50 -5.42 8.07 -4.92
C ILE A 50 -4.02 8.30 -5.48
N ALA A 51 -3.87 8.33 -6.80
CA ALA A 51 -2.59 8.56 -7.47
C ALA A 51 -1.98 9.92 -7.08
N ARG A 52 -2.79 10.98 -7.03
CA ARG A 52 -2.35 12.31 -6.60
C ARG A 52 -1.94 12.33 -5.12
N LYS A 53 -2.66 11.62 -4.25
CA LYS A 53 -2.27 11.49 -2.83
C LYS A 53 -0.91 10.81 -2.68
N ILE A 54 -0.67 9.74 -3.46
CA ILE A 54 0.63 9.05 -3.46
C ILE A 54 1.72 9.97 -4.02
N ALA A 55 1.46 10.64 -5.14
CA ALA A 55 2.42 11.53 -5.78
C ALA A 55 2.80 12.75 -4.92
N ALA A 56 1.90 13.19 -4.03
CA ALA A 56 2.16 14.28 -3.08
C ALA A 56 2.90 13.82 -1.82
N GLY A 57 3.19 12.53 -1.67
CA GLY A 57 3.91 11.99 -0.51
C GLY A 57 5.42 11.96 -0.69
N PRO A 58 6.18 11.65 0.39
CA PRO A 58 7.64 11.62 0.37
C PRO A 58 8.16 10.46 -0.50
N PRO A 59 8.84 10.74 -1.63
CA PRO A 59 9.16 9.70 -2.62
C PRO A 59 10.10 8.59 -2.11
N ILE A 60 11.05 8.93 -1.23
CA ILE A 60 11.96 7.94 -0.64
C ILE A 60 11.18 6.95 0.23
N ALA A 61 10.35 7.46 1.14
CA ALA A 61 9.56 6.62 2.04
C ALA A 61 8.58 5.74 1.25
N ILE A 62 7.89 6.28 0.24
CA ILE A 62 6.96 5.51 -0.60
C ILE A 62 7.68 4.38 -1.34
N ARG A 63 8.86 4.65 -1.93
CA ARG A 63 9.65 3.63 -2.63
C ARG A 63 10.12 2.51 -1.69
N LEU A 64 10.62 2.87 -0.52
CA LEU A 64 11.07 1.90 0.48
C LEU A 64 9.91 1.10 1.07
N SER A 65 8.77 1.74 1.36
CA SER A 65 7.55 1.06 1.80
C SER A 65 7.05 0.06 0.75
N LYS A 66 7.05 0.44 -0.53
CA LYS A 66 6.69 -0.47 -1.63
C LYS A 66 7.64 -1.67 -1.69
N LEU A 67 8.96 -1.43 -1.59
CA LEU A 67 9.95 -2.51 -1.57
C LEU A 67 9.68 -3.49 -0.42
N MET A 68 9.47 -2.98 0.80
CA MET A 68 9.21 -3.79 1.97
C MET A 68 7.88 -4.54 1.89
N LEU A 69 6.85 -3.93 1.31
CA LEU A 69 5.54 -4.57 1.14
C LEU A 69 5.63 -5.80 0.23
N TYR A 70 6.38 -5.72 -0.87
CA TYR A 70 6.50 -6.84 -1.81
C TYR A 70 7.57 -7.85 -1.40
N LYS A 71 8.72 -7.39 -0.90
CA LYS A 71 9.85 -8.26 -0.56
C LYS A 71 9.81 -8.79 0.87
N GLY A 72 9.17 -8.08 1.78
CA GLY A 72 9.09 -8.49 3.18
C GLY A 72 8.41 -9.85 3.39
N LEU A 73 7.53 -10.26 2.48
CA LEU A 73 6.89 -11.59 2.52
C LEU A 73 7.81 -12.74 2.10
N GLU A 74 8.92 -12.44 1.43
CA GLU A 74 9.89 -13.44 0.95
C GLU A 74 10.96 -13.76 2.01
N PHE A 75 11.06 -12.97 3.08
CA PHE A 75 12.08 -13.08 4.12
C PHE A 75 11.52 -13.66 5.42
N ASP A 76 12.40 -14.25 6.23
CA ASP A 76 12.08 -14.52 7.63
C ASP A 76 11.88 -13.20 8.40
N LEU A 77 11.20 -13.29 9.56
CA LEU A 77 10.85 -12.12 10.34
C LEU A 77 12.06 -11.28 10.77
N GLU A 78 13.15 -11.93 11.16
CA GLU A 78 14.37 -11.23 11.63
C GLU A 78 14.99 -10.42 10.51
N THR A 79 15.11 -11.01 9.32
CA THR A 79 15.63 -10.35 8.12
C THR A 79 14.71 -9.21 7.70
N ALA A 80 13.38 -9.42 7.69
CA ALA A 80 12.41 -8.38 7.36
C ALA A 80 12.51 -7.19 8.31
N LEU A 81 12.66 -7.42 9.62
CA LEU A 81 12.82 -6.35 10.62
C LEU A 81 14.13 -5.58 10.45
N LYS A 82 15.24 -6.26 10.15
CA LYS A 82 16.52 -5.60 9.87
C LYS A 82 16.45 -4.72 8.63
N MET A 83 15.81 -5.20 7.58
CA MET A 83 15.60 -4.41 6.35
C MET A 83 14.67 -3.22 6.59
N ALA A 84 13.60 -3.39 7.36
CA ALA A 84 12.71 -2.31 7.74
C ALA A 84 13.43 -1.22 8.54
N ALA A 85 14.25 -1.60 9.52
CA ALA A 85 15.05 -0.65 10.31
C ALA A 85 16.06 0.11 9.44
N ALA A 86 16.70 -0.56 8.47
CA ALA A 86 17.59 0.10 7.53
C ALA A 86 16.84 1.10 6.63
N ALA A 87 15.67 0.70 6.09
CA ALA A 87 14.82 1.56 5.29
C ALA A 87 14.31 2.77 6.08
N GLU A 88 13.93 2.56 7.35
CA GLU A 88 13.52 3.64 8.24
C GLU A 88 14.66 4.62 8.50
N THR A 89 15.88 4.13 8.74
CA THR A 89 17.07 4.99 8.92
C THR A 89 17.28 5.89 7.71
N ILE A 90 17.19 5.36 6.50
CA ILE A 90 17.30 6.15 5.27
C ILE A 90 16.21 7.22 5.21
N THR A 91 14.97 6.86 5.57
CA THR A 91 13.83 7.78 5.55
C THR A 91 14.00 8.88 6.58
N LEU A 92 14.38 8.55 7.83
CA LEU A 92 14.54 9.49 8.94
C LEU A 92 15.68 10.50 8.70
N THR A 93 16.71 10.11 7.96
CA THR A 93 17.85 10.97 7.64
C THR A 93 17.67 11.79 6.35
N SER A 94 16.54 11.58 5.63
CA SER A 94 16.25 12.32 4.40
C SER A 94 15.83 13.76 4.65
N TYR A 95 16.06 14.62 3.67
CA TYR A 95 15.54 16.00 3.68
C TYR A 95 14.01 16.00 3.83
N ASP A 96 13.32 15.11 3.13
CA ASP A 96 11.87 15.01 3.13
C ASP A 96 11.28 14.70 4.51
N HIS A 97 12.02 13.97 5.37
CA HIS A 97 11.60 13.74 6.76
C HIS A 97 11.60 15.05 7.56
N GLY A 98 12.67 15.84 7.42
CA GLY A 98 12.79 17.17 8.04
C GLY A 98 11.69 18.11 7.57
N GLU A 99 11.47 18.18 6.25
CA GLU A 99 10.42 18.98 5.63
C GLU A 99 9.02 18.56 6.13
N GLY A 100 8.73 17.26 6.15
CA GLY A 100 7.44 16.76 6.65
C GLY A 100 7.19 17.12 8.10
N THR A 101 8.21 16.98 8.96
CA THR A 101 8.13 17.34 10.38
C THR A 101 7.91 18.85 10.57
N GLN A 102 8.62 19.67 9.80
CA GLN A 102 8.46 21.13 9.85
C GLN A 102 7.10 21.57 9.33
N ALA A 103 6.64 21.00 8.21
CA ALA A 103 5.33 21.31 7.64
C ALA A 103 4.18 21.05 8.62
N ILE A 104 4.26 19.94 9.39
CA ILE A 104 3.28 19.63 10.45
C ILE A 104 3.29 20.72 11.53
N ARG A 105 4.48 21.14 12.02
CA ARG A 105 4.60 22.19 13.05
C ARG A 105 4.05 23.53 12.59
N GLU A 106 4.21 23.83 11.30
CA GLU A 106 3.77 25.08 10.67
C GLU A 106 2.36 25.01 10.13
N SER A 107 1.67 23.86 10.26
CA SER A 107 0.31 23.62 9.72
C SER A 107 0.18 23.92 8.23
N ARG A 108 1.20 23.63 7.44
CA ARG A 108 1.24 23.81 5.98
C ARG A 108 1.40 22.47 5.25
N LYS A 109 1.19 22.47 3.94
CA LYS A 109 1.50 21.31 3.10
C LYS A 109 3.02 21.17 2.94
N PRO A 110 3.57 19.95 3.06
CA PRO A 110 4.97 19.67 2.78
C PRO A 110 5.29 19.78 1.29
N LEU A 111 6.55 20.11 0.99
CA LEU A 111 7.12 20.13 -0.35
C LEU A 111 8.27 19.11 -0.42
N TYR A 112 7.93 17.89 -0.80
CA TYR A 112 8.90 16.81 -0.88
C TYR A 112 9.72 16.87 -2.16
N GLU A 113 11.04 16.62 -2.06
CA GLU A 113 12.00 16.68 -3.16
C GLU A 113 12.61 15.31 -3.50
N GLY A 114 12.43 14.30 -2.66
CA GLY A 114 12.96 12.96 -2.88
C GLY A 114 14.45 12.81 -2.57
N ARG A 115 14.97 13.59 -1.62
CA ARG A 115 16.38 13.59 -1.20
C ARG A 115 16.56 13.63 0.30
#